data_fcde750da112fbbf90e54ee31b5674be
#
_entry.id   fcde750da112fbbf90e54ee31b5674be
#
_cell.length_a   1.000
_cell.length_b   1.000
_cell.length_c   1.000
_cell.angle_alpha   90.00
_cell.angle_beta   90.00
_cell.angle_gamma   90.00
#
_symmetry.space_group_name_H-M   'P 1'
#
loop_
_entity.id
_entity.type
_entity.pdbx_description
1 polymer ?
#
loop_
_entity_poly.entity_id
_entity_poly.type
_entity_poly.pdbx_seq_one_letter_code
_entity_poly.pdbx_strand_id
1 'polypeptide(L)'
;MSKARRIVICGGGAIGVAIAYFLGRRGAQPTVIERHAVAGAASGKSGGFLALDWCRGSPLDQLARRSFELHAGLAAEFGNPWFYRRLATYAGHAVESDIRGSGARPWLSASVAITGQLGSPQTTALVEPRAFTTGLMRAAEAHGAALKSGAVVGLRRSSSGAASGVMLDTGEFVEGNTVIIAMGPWSILATRWLPLPAVFGYKGHSLVLETGEAIPAEALFLEYQEASGEILTPELFPRADGTTWVCAISSVGPVPIDPADVAPDKGAHERLEAMCRNISPALAAAPIAARQTCLRPVTADGLPLIGRVPGVDGAYVATGHSVWGMLNAPATGEAMAELILDGRARHVDLTPFAPGRLRTRPGATGDC
;
A
#
# COMPACT_ATOMS: atom_id res chain seq x y z
N MET A 1 38.33 5.11 -2.75
CA MET A 1 37.55 4.10 -2.03
C MET A 1 36.11 4.58 -1.95
N SER A 2 35.15 3.88 -2.52
CA SER A 2 33.71 4.21 -2.38
C SER A 2 33.35 4.13 -0.90
N LYS A 3 32.85 5.22 -0.33
CA LYS A 3 32.40 5.26 1.07
C LYS A 3 31.30 4.21 1.24
N ALA A 4 31.40 3.34 2.24
CA ALA A 4 30.39 2.32 2.50
C ALA A 4 28.99 2.98 2.57
N ARG A 5 28.01 2.43 1.85
CA ARG A 5 26.64 2.97 1.85
C ARG A 5 25.96 2.61 3.16
N ARG A 6 25.61 3.62 3.94
CA ARG A 6 24.71 3.51 5.09
C ARG A 6 23.33 3.95 4.65
N ILE A 7 22.41 2.98 4.58
CA ILE A 7 21.08 3.17 3.99
C ILE A 7 20.04 3.22 5.10
N VAL A 8 19.26 4.30 5.12
CA VAL A 8 18.14 4.50 6.06
C VAL A 8 16.85 4.59 5.27
N ILE A 9 15.86 3.79 5.62
CA ILE A 9 14.53 3.76 5.03
C ILE A 9 13.52 4.24 6.08
N CYS A 10 12.83 5.34 5.79
CA CYS A 10 11.84 5.92 6.67
C CYS A 10 10.47 5.37 6.32
N GLY A 11 9.92 4.48 7.16
CA GLY A 11 8.62 3.82 7.01
C GLY A 11 8.71 2.31 6.78
N GLY A 12 8.05 1.55 7.66
CA GLY A 12 7.91 0.08 7.63
C GLY A 12 6.64 -0.40 6.93
N GLY A 13 6.10 0.36 5.98
CA GLY A 13 5.03 -0.08 5.08
C GLY A 13 5.55 -0.98 3.97
N ALA A 14 4.65 -1.55 3.15
CA ALA A 14 4.98 -2.50 2.09
C ALA A 14 6.08 -1.98 1.14
N ILE A 15 6.07 -0.69 0.82
CA ILE A 15 7.06 -0.07 -0.05
C ILE A 15 8.45 -0.04 0.60
N GLY A 16 8.55 0.48 1.84
CA GLY A 16 9.83 0.56 2.55
C GLY A 16 10.44 -0.81 2.84
N VAL A 17 9.59 -1.76 3.21
CA VAL A 17 9.98 -3.15 3.47
C VAL A 17 10.45 -3.85 2.20
N ALA A 18 9.75 -3.67 1.06
CA ALA A 18 10.18 -4.21 -0.22
C ALA A 18 11.55 -3.65 -0.64
N ILE A 19 11.78 -2.34 -0.47
CA ILE A 19 13.09 -1.73 -0.72
C ILE A 19 14.16 -2.37 0.16
N ALA A 20 13.89 -2.55 1.47
CA ALA A 20 14.82 -3.18 2.39
C ALA A 20 15.17 -4.61 1.96
N TYR A 21 14.17 -5.40 1.57
CA TYR A 21 14.35 -6.78 1.11
C TYR A 21 15.21 -6.85 -0.15
N PHE A 22 14.89 -6.08 -1.20
CA PHE A 22 15.65 -6.14 -2.45
C PHE A 22 17.08 -5.55 -2.31
N LEU A 23 17.29 -4.60 -1.43
CA LEU A 23 18.64 -4.14 -1.05
C LEU A 23 19.41 -5.24 -0.31
N GLY A 24 18.77 -5.90 0.67
CA GLY A 24 19.36 -6.99 1.44
C GLY A 24 19.77 -8.18 0.58
N ARG A 25 18.92 -8.60 -0.35
CA ARG A 25 19.24 -9.65 -1.35
C ARG A 25 20.50 -9.34 -2.19
N ARG A 26 20.87 -8.09 -2.27
CA ARG A 26 22.06 -7.61 -3.00
C ARG A 26 23.22 -7.25 -2.08
N GLY A 27 23.16 -7.71 -0.82
CA GLY A 27 24.25 -7.58 0.18
C GLY A 27 24.34 -6.24 0.88
N ALA A 28 23.36 -5.32 0.69
CA ALA A 28 23.25 -4.10 1.47
C ALA A 28 22.59 -4.39 2.82
N GLN A 29 22.89 -3.55 3.83
CA GLN A 29 22.32 -3.69 5.18
C GLN A 29 21.55 -2.40 5.55
N PRO A 30 20.32 -2.22 5.04
CA PRO A 30 19.54 -1.02 5.33
C PRO A 30 18.97 -1.07 6.75
N THR A 31 18.78 0.12 7.35
CA THR A 31 17.99 0.29 8.57
C THR A 31 16.62 0.83 8.19
N VAL A 32 15.57 0.09 8.50
CA VAL A 32 14.18 0.55 8.39
C VAL A 32 13.78 1.21 9.70
N ILE A 33 13.29 2.44 9.65
CA ILE A 33 12.78 3.15 10.82
C ILE A 33 11.26 3.22 10.70
N GLU A 34 10.58 2.68 11.72
CA GLU A 34 9.12 2.67 11.78
C GLU A 34 8.64 3.25 13.12
N ARG A 35 7.64 4.14 13.07
CA ARG A 35 7.11 4.83 14.24
C ARG A 35 6.41 3.87 15.21
N HIS A 36 5.57 2.97 14.68
CA HIS A 36 4.76 2.04 15.47
C HIS A 36 5.13 0.58 15.17
N ALA A 37 4.45 -0.01 14.21
CA ALA A 37 4.65 -1.40 13.82
C ALA A 37 4.73 -1.52 12.29
N VAL A 38 5.53 -2.46 11.82
CA VAL A 38 5.54 -2.86 10.42
C VAL A 38 4.12 -3.18 9.98
N ALA A 39 3.71 -2.67 8.82
CA ALA A 39 2.35 -2.77 8.31
C ALA A 39 1.26 -2.13 9.21
N GLY A 40 1.60 -1.21 10.11
CA GLY A 40 0.63 -0.61 11.05
C GLY A 40 -0.43 0.28 10.40
N ALA A 41 -0.14 0.86 9.23
CA ALA A 41 -1.03 1.75 8.49
C ALA A 41 -1.68 1.06 7.28
N ALA A 42 -1.76 1.74 6.12
CA ALA A 42 -2.43 1.27 4.91
C ALA A 42 -1.97 -0.13 4.46
N SER A 43 -0.68 -0.45 4.60
CA SER A 43 -0.11 -1.73 4.16
C SER A 43 -0.65 -2.95 4.90
N GLY A 44 -1.14 -2.80 6.13
CA GLY A 44 -1.75 -3.92 6.87
C GLY A 44 -3.27 -3.85 6.94
N LYS A 45 -3.88 -2.84 6.31
CA LYS A 45 -5.34 -2.61 6.32
C LYS A 45 -5.95 -2.61 4.92
N SER A 46 -5.15 -2.79 3.86
CA SER A 46 -5.61 -2.85 2.47
C SER A 46 -6.28 -4.18 2.14
N GLY A 47 -6.99 -4.24 1.01
CA GLY A 47 -7.63 -5.46 0.53
C GLY A 47 -6.67 -6.55 0.10
N GLY A 48 -5.48 -6.17 -0.39
CA GLY A 48 -4.47 -7.12 -0.88
C GLY A 48 -4.69 -7.57 -2.32
N PHE A 49 -5.52 -6.87 -3.08
CA PHE A 49 -5.83 -7.19 -4.47
C PHE A 49 -4.68 -6.87 -5.41
N LEU A 50 -4.40 -7.80 -6.32
CA LEU A 50 -3.34 -7.74 -7.31
C LEU A 50 -3.93 -7.98 -8.70
N ALA A 51 -3.58 -7.11 -9.67
CA ALA A 51 -4.04 -7.22 -11.04
C ALA A 51 -2.87 -7.05 -12.02
N LEU A 52 -2.76 -7.97 -12.98
CA LEU A 52 -1.68 -7.99 -13.97
C LEU A 52 -1.80 -6.84 -14.98
N ASP A 53 -3.01 -6.55 -15.44
CA ASP A 53 -3.23 -5.75 -16.65
C ASP A 53 -4.25 -4.60 -16.50
N TRP A 54 -4.67 -4.30 -15.27
CA TRP A 54 -5.62 -3.20 -15.02
C TRP A 54 -4.98 -1.81 -15.18
N CYS A 55 -3.66 -1.75 -15.20
CA CYS A 55 -2.91 -0.52 -15.50
C CYS A 55 -2.50 -0.39 -16.96
N ARG A 56 -3.02 -1.26 -17.87
CA ARG A 56 -2.68 -1.27 -19.30
C ARG A 56 -2.90 0.11 -19.94
N GLY A 57 -1.90 0.58 -20.67
CA GLY A 57 -1.92 1.88 -21.35
C GLY A 57 -1.65 3.08 -20.45
N SER A 58 -1.43 2.87 -19.15
CA SER A 58 -0.99 3.90 -18.21
C SER A 58 0.52 3.80 -17.94
N PRO A 59 1.16 4.85 -17.39
CA PRO A 59 2.56 4.79 -16.97
C PRO A 59 2.84 3.67 -15.93
N LEU A 60 1.82 3.19 -15.21
CA LEU A 60 1.94 2.13 -14.22
C LEU A 60 2.05 0.72 -14.81
N ASP A 61 1.76 0.51 -16.10
CA ASP A 61 1.60 -0.84 -16.69
C ASP A 61 2.85 -1.71 -16.49
N GLN A 62 4.04 -1.18 -16.80
CA GLN A 62 5.28 -1.92 -16.64
C GLN A 62 5.56 -2.26 -15.16
N LEU A 63 5.35 -1.31 -14.26
CA LEU A 63 5.52 -1.50 -12.82
C LEU A 63 4.56 -2.56 -12.27
N ALA A 64 3.28 -2.50 -12.67
CA ALA A 64 2.23 -3.42 -12.23
C ALA A 64 2.49 -4.85 -12.71
N ARG A 65 2.84 -5.04 -13.99
CA ARG A 65 3.16 -6.35 -14.55
C ARG A 65 4.36 -6.99 -13.87
N ARG A 66 5.47 -6.24 -13.76
CA ARG A 66 6.65 -6.74 -13.07
C ARG A 66 6.35 -7.12 -11.63
N SER A 67 5.56 -6.31 -10.96
CA SER A 67 5.22 -6.54 -9.56
C SER A 67 4.29 -7.74 -9.36
N PHE A 68 3.34 -7.94 -10.26
CA PHE A 68 2.46 -9.11 -10.24
C PHE A 68 3.24 -10.43 -10.38
N GLU A 69 4.24 -10.46 -11.27
CA GLU A 69 5.17 -11.60 -11.40
C GLU A 69 5.98 -11.82 -10.12
N LEU A 70 6.52 -10.75 -9.54
CA LEU A 70 7.31 -10.81 -8.32
C LEU A 70 6.49 -11.32 -7.12
N HIS A 71 5.21 -10.95 -7.00
CA HIS A 71 4.34 -11.50 -5.95
C HIS A 71 4.21 -13.03 -6.04
N ALA A 72 4.02 -13.57 -7.24
CA ALA A 72 3.94 -15.02 -7.44
C ALA A 72 5.29 -15.69 -7.13
N GLY A 73 6.40 -15.11 -7.60
CA GLY A 73 7.75 -15.62 -7.35
C GLY A 73 8.10 -15.63 -5.86
N LEU A 74 7.83 -14.52 -5.15
CA LEU A 74 8.06 -14.41 -3.71
C LEU A 74 7.20 -15.41 -2.92
N ALA A 75 5.93 -15.57 -3.28
CA ALA A 75 5.07 -16.56 -2.64
C ALA A 75 5.64 -17.97 -2.78
N ALA A 76 6.11 -18.35 -3.98
CA ALA A 76 6.73 -19.64 -4.23
C ALA A 76 8.06 -19.80 -3.47
N GLU A 77 8.91 -18.77 -3.47
CA GLU A 77 10.23 -18.77 -2.79
C GLU A 77 10.10 -18.99 -1.28
N PHE A 78 9.09 -18.37 -0.63
CA PHE A 78 8.92 -18.42 0.82
C PHE A 78 7.87 -19.46 1.30
N GLY A 79 7.32 -20.32 0.42
CA GLY A 79 6.30 -21.28 0.82
C GLY A 79 4.95 -20.64 1.16
N ASN A 80 4.68 -19.47 0.63
CA ASN A 80 3.41 -18.75 0.69
C ASN A 80 2.89 -18.39 2.12
N PRO A 81 3.71 -17.79 2.98
CA PRO A 81 3.30 -17.49 4.36
C PRO A 81 2.33 -16.30 4.47
N TRP A 82 2.00 -15.65 3.37
CA TRP A 82 1.06 -14.52 3.26
C TRP A 82 -0.16 -14.82 2.41
N PHE A 83 -0.50 -16.12 2.23
CA PHE A 83 -1.75 -16.56 1.65
C PHE A 83 -2.00 -16.04 0.23
N TYR A 84 -0.94 -15.89 -0.59
CA TYR A 84 -1.09 -15.57 -2.00
C TYR A 84 -2.00 -16.57 -2.68
N ARG A 85 -3.07 -16.09 -3.35
CA ARG A 85 -4.01 -16.94 -4.06
C ARG A 85 -4.46 -16.27 -5.35
N ARG A 86 -4.41 -17.00 -6.44
CA ARG A 86 -5.02 -16.60 -7.70
C ARG A 86 -6.52 -16.86 -7.65
N LEU A 87 -7.32 -15.94 -8.25
CA LEU A 87 -8.78 -16.05 -8.19
C LEU A 87 -9.42 -15.38 -9.39
N ALA A 88 -10.71 -15.69 -9.63
CA ALA A 88 -11.54 -14.96 -10.58
C ALA A 88 -12.04 -13.65 -9.97
N THR A 89 -12.26 -12.65 -10.81
CA THR A 89 -12.75 -11.33 -10.39
C THR A 89 -13.92 -10.92 -11.28
N TYR A 90 -14.98 -10.44 -10.66
CA TYR A 90 -16.22 -10.10 -11.35
C TYR A 90 -16.65 -8.67 -11.06
N ALA A 91 -17.35 -8.06 -12.05
CA ALA A 91 -18.14 -6.86 -11.88
C ALA A 91 -19.61 -7.20 -11.64
N GLY A 92 -20.34 -6.31 -10.98
CA GLY A 92 -21.76 -6.46 -10.80
C GLY A 92 -22.45 -5.19 -10.31
N HIS A 93 -23.77 -5.27 -10.23
CA HIS A 93 -24.61 -4.26 -9.61
C HIS A 93 -25.37 -4.88 -8.44
N ALA A 94 -25.59 -4.08 -7.42
CA ALA A 94 -26.42 -4.43 -6.28
C ALA A 94 -27.31 -3.25 -5.91
N VAL A 95 -28.47 -3.53 -5.36
CA VAL A 95 -29.38 -2.51 -4.83
C VAL A 95 -29.74 -2.83 -3.39
N GLU A 96 -29.87 -1.82 -2.57
CA GLU A 96 -30.40 -1.99 -1.23
C GLU A 96 -31.83 -2.48 -1.32
N SER A 97 -32.11 -3.64 -0.75
CA SER A 97 -33.42 -4.31 -0.90
C SER A 97 -33.70 -5.20 0.32
N ASP A 98 -34.96 -5.25 0.71
CA ASP A 98 -35.47 -6.22 1.69
C ASP A 98 -35.71 -7.62 1.09
N ILE A 99 -35.43 -7.82 -0.19
CA ILE A 99 -35.60 -9.11 -0.86
C ILE A 99 -34.61 -10.10 -0.27
N ARG A 100 -35.14 -11.10 0.42
CA ARG A 100 -34.38 -12.23 0.96
C ARG A 100 -34.42 -13.38 -0.02
N GLY A 101 -33.27 -14.01 -0.24
CA GLY A 101 -33.11 -15.17 -1.12
C GLY A 101 -31.72 -15.23 -1.72
N SER A 102 -31.34 -16.39 -2.23
CA SER A 102 -30.07 -16.55 -2.92
C SER A 102 -30.17 -16.03 -4.35
N GLY A 103 -29.15 -15.29 -4.80
CA GLY A 103 -28.97 -14.91 -6.18
C GLY A 103 -28.46 -16.05 -7.07
N ALA A 104 -28.00 -15.72 -8.28
CA ALA A 104 -27.40 -16.68 -9.21
C ALA A 104 -26.16 -17.40 -8.64
N ARG A 105 -25.53 -16.85 -7.59
CA ARG A 105 -24.47 -17.48 -6.80
C ARG A 105 -24.96 -17.71 -5.38
N PRO A 106 -24.78 -18.92 -4.80
CA PRO A 106 -25.34 -19.27 -3.50
C PRO A 106 -24.93 -18.34 -2.34
N TRP A 107 -23.76 -17.71 -2.43
CA TRP A 107 -23.23 -16.79 -1.42
C TRP A 107 -23.66 -15.33 -1.58
N LEU A 108 -24.32 -14.99 -2.70
CA LEU A 108 -24.84 -13.64 -2.96
C LEU A 108 -26.35 -13.57 -2.76
N SER A 109 -26.82 -12.40 -2.34
CA SER A 109 -28.25 -12.08 -2.28
C SER A 109 -28.87 -11.97 -3.68
N ALA A 110 -30.21 -12.15 -3.77
CA ALA A 110 -30.93 -12.00 -5.03
C ALA A 110 -30.89 -10.57 -5.60
N SER A 111 -30.55 -9.58 -4.77
CA SER A 111 -30.36 -8.18 -5.17
C SER A 111 -29.03 -7.90 -5.91
N VAL A 112 -28.15 -8.91 -6.00
CA VAL A 112 -26.85 -8.77 -6.67
C VAL A 112 -26.87 -9.44 -8.04
N ALA A 113 -26.58 -8.67 -9.08
CA ALA A 113 -26.44 -9.16 -10.45
C ALA A 113 -24.95 -9.05 -10.87
N ILE A 114 -24.38 -10.17 -11.30
CA ILE A 114 -23.03 -10.18 -11.92
C ILE A 114 -23.19 -9.78 -13.38
N THR A 115 -22.44 -8.78 -13.80
CA THR A 115 -22.52 -8.18 -15.16
C THR A 115 -21.36 -8.59 -16.05
N GLY A 116 -20.24 -9.02 -15.48
CA GLY A 116 -19.07 -9.42 -16.27
C GLY A 116 -17.93 -9.96 -15.45
N GLN A 117 -16.95 -10.57 -16.14
CA GLN A 117 -15.70 -11.00 -15.55
C GLN A 117 -14.63 -9.94 -15.83
N LEU A 118 -14.00 -9.41 -14.76
CA LEU A 118 -12.94 -8.42 -14.83
C LEU A 118 -11.54 -9.04 -14.84
N GLY A 119 -11.40 -10.25 -14.33
CA GLY A 119 -10.13 -10.95 -14.25
C GLY A 119 -10.31 -12.44 -14.01
N SER A 120 -9.24 -13.17 -14.29
CA SER A 120 -9.18 -14.62 -14.14
C SER A 120 -8.03 -15.03 -13.23
N PRO A 121 -7.90 -16.29 -12.82
CA PRO A 121 -6.73 -16.75 -12.08
C PRO A 121 -5.38 -16.51 -12.76
N GLN A 122 -5.37 -16.19 -14.05
CA GLN A 122 -4.17 -15.79 -14.79
C GLN A 122 -3.82 -14.32 -14.60
N THR A 123 -4.81 -13.47 -14.31
CA THR A 123 -4.64 -12.01 -14.32
C THR A 123 -4.93 -11.34 -12.97
N THR A 124 -5.55 -12.04 -12.01
CA THR A 124 -5.86 -11.49 -10.68
C THR A 124 -5.48 -12.44 -9.55
N ALA A 125 -5.07 -11.85 -8.42
CA ALA A 125 -4.68 -12.56 -7.22
C ALA A 125 -4.96 -11.73 -5.95
N LEU A 126 -4.86 -12.38 -4.80
CA LEU A 126 -4.90 -11.75 -3.48
C LEU A 126 -3.67 -12.17 -2.66
N VAL A 127 -3.29 -11.30 -1.73
CA VAL A 127 -2.41 -11.62 -0.59
C VAL A 127 -3.07 -11.15 0.70
N GLU A 128 -2.71 -11.71 1.85
CA GLU A 128 -2.99 -11.06 3.13
C GLU A 128 -1.93 -9.97 3.35
N PRO A 129 -2.31 -8.67 3.36
CA PRO A 129 -1.34 -7.58 3.24
C PRO A 129 -0.41 -7.41 4.45
N ARG A 130 -0.92 -7.67 5.66
CA ARG A 130 -0.11 -7.61 6.88
C ARG A 130 0.90 -8.74 6.91
N ALA A 131 0.47 -9.98 6.61
CA ALA A 131 1.36 -11.13 6.55
C ALA A 131 2.42 -10.96 5.45
N PHE A 132 2.03 -10.43 4.27
CA PHE A 132 2.98 -10.11 3.21
C PHE A 132 4.05 -9.13 3.69
N THR A 133 3.61 -7.98 4.24
CA THR A 133 4.54 -6.92 4.63
C THR A 133 5.45 -7.35 5.79
N THR A 134 4.89 -8.00 6.82
CA THR A 134 5.68 -8.48 7.96
C THR A 134 6.58 -9.67 7.60
N GLY A 135 6.10 -10.57 6.75
CA GLY A 135 6.89 -11.70 6.24
C GLY A 135 8.08 -11.22 5.40
N LEU A 136 7.85 -10.24 4.54
CA LEU A 136 8.92 -9.66 3.72
C LEU A 136 9.92 -8.87 4.57
N MET A 137 9.50 -8.23 5.69
CA MET A 137 10.43 -7.59 6.64
C MET A 137 11.32 -8.63 7.30
N ARG A 138 10.78 -9.77 7.76
CA ARG A 138 11.58 -10.87 8.31
C ARG A 138 12.60 -11.40 7.29
N ALA A 139 12.19 -11.51 6.01
CA ALA A 139 13.10 -11.88 4.95
C ALA A 139 14.20 -10.84 4.73
N ALA A 140 13.89 -9.54 4.83
CA ALA A 140 14.89 -8.47 4.77
C ALA A 140 15.88 -8.55 5.94
N GLU A 141 15.39 -8.80 7.16
CA GLU A 141 16.23 -9.01 8.36
C GLU A 141 17.16 -10.22 8.21
N ALA A 142 16.68 -11.32 7.62
CA ALA A 142 17.52 -12.49 7.31
C ALA A 142 18.64 -12.16 6.29
N HIS A 143 18.48 -11.11 5.49
CA HIS A 143 19.50 -10.56 4.61
C HIS A 143 20.31 -9.40 5.23
N GLY A 144 20.18 -9.16 6.54
CA GLY A 144 20.98 -8.17 7.27
C GLY A 144 20.35 -6.78 7.36
N ALA A 145 19.09 -6.60 7.00
CA ALA A 145 18.38 -5.37 7.32
C ALA A 145 18.11 -5.28 8.83
N ALA A 146 18.07 -4.06 9.36
CA ALA A 146 17.70 -3.79 10.75
C ALA A 146 16.37 -3.05 10.82
N LEU A 147 15.53 -3.38 11.81
CA LEU A 147 14.33 -2.62 12.15
C LEU A 147 14.59 -1.77 13.39
N LYS A 148 14.31 -0.48 13.30
CA LYS A 148 14.44 0.48 14.41
C LYS A 148 13.11 1.16 14.67
N SER A 149 12.66 1.17 15.92
CA SER A 149 11.48 1.94 16.33
C SER A 149 11.86 3.42 16.48
N GLY A 150 11.01 4.31 15.97
CA GLY A 150 11.16 5.76 16.09
C GLY A 150 10.41 6.53 15.01
N ALA A 151 10.08 7.78 15.30
CA ALA A 151 9.49 8.67 14.33
C ALA A 151 10.55 9.59 13.72
N VAL A 152 10.71 9.54 12.40
CA VAL A 152 11.62 10.44 11.70
C VAL A 152 10.98 11.82 11.60
N VAL A 153 11.67 12.84 12.13
CA VAL A 153 11.19 14.23 12.19
C VAL A 153 12.07 15.21 11.40
N GLY A 154 13.20 14.76 10.86
CA GLY A 154 14.07 15.62 10.08
C GLY A 154 15.17 14.86 9.32
N LEU A 155 15.77 15.54 8.33
CA LEU A 155 16.95 15.08 7.60
C LEU A 155 18.13 15.97 7.96
N ARG A 156 19.28 15.36 8.25
CA ARG A 156 20.55 16.09 8.38
C ARG A 156 21.29 16.06 7.05
N ARG A 157 21.95 17.17 6.75
CA ARG A 157 22.81 17.34 5.57
C ARG A 157 24.28 17.50 5.99
N SER A 158 25.16 17.02 5.15
CA SER A 158 26.60 17.28 5.28
C SER A 158 26.92 18.73 4.86
N SER A 159 28.16 19.13 5.04
CA SER A 159 28.67 20.43 4.55
C SER A 159 28.56 20.60 3.03
N SER A 160 28.46 19.50 2.27
CA SER A 160 28.22 19.54 0.82
C SER A 160 26.72 19.59 0.44
N GLY A 161 25.82 19.61 1.41
CA GLY A 161 24.36 19.59 1.19
C GLY A 161 23.76 18.21 0.95
N ALA A 162 24.58 17.14 0.89
CA ALA A 162 24.11 15.76 0.71
C ALA A 162 23.47 15.21 2.00
N ALA A 163 22.59 14.21 1.87
CA ALA A 163 22.03 13.50 3.02
C ALA A 163 23.12 12.87 3.87
N SER A 164 23.04 13.05 5.19
CA SER A 164 23.99 12.46 6.16
C SER A 164 23.31 11.63 7.25
N GLY A 165 21.98 11.64 7.31
CA GLY A 165 21.17 10.85 8.23
C GLY A 165 19.85 11.52 8.55
N VAL A 166 19.14 10.94 9.50
CA VAL A 166 17.82 11.42 9.95
C VAL A 166 17.80 11.66 11.46
N MET A 167 16.92 12.58 11.88
CA MET A 167 16.64 12.84 13.28
C MET A 167 15.35 12.15 13.68
N LEU A 168 15.36 11.47 14.82
CA LEU A 168 14.17 10.92 15.45
C LEU A 168 13.53 11.95 16.40
N ASP A 169 12.27 11.73 16.72
CA ASP A 169 11.51 12.51 17.72
C ASP A 169 12.11 12.46 19.13
N THR A 170 12.88 11.41 19.43
CA THR A 170 13.67 11.27 20.67
C THR A 170 14.92 12.16 20.73
N GLY A 171 15.25 12.85 19.63
CA GLY A 171 16.51 13.58 19.47
C GLY A 171 17.70 12.71 19.03
N GLU A 172 17.49 11.41 18.85
CA GLU A 172 18.54 10.52 18.34
C GLU A 172 18.84 10.81 16.87
N PHE A 173 20.12 10.82 16.51
CA PHE A 173 20.59 10.89 15.13
C PHE A 173 20.93 9.50 14.59
N VAL A 174 20.28 9.10 13.50
CA VAL A 174 20.59 7.87 12.78
C VAL A 174 21.38 8.22 11.52
N GLU A 175 22.65 7.86 11.51
CA GLU A 175 23.54 8.18 10.41
C GLU A 175 23.20 7.40 9.14
N GLY A 176 23.21 8.10 7.98
CA GLY A 176 22.95 7.48 6.68
C GLY A 176 23.27 8.41 5.52
N ASN A 177 24.09 7.95 4.58
CA ASN A 177 24.41 8.70 3.35
C ASN A 177 23.47 8.36 2.19
N THR A 178 22.48 7.52 2.43
CA THR A 178 21.39 7.18 1.55
C THR A 178 20.12 7.10 2.39
N VAL A 179 19.18 8.03 2.18
CA VAL A 179 17.94 8.16 2.93
C VAL A 179 16.75 8.04 1.98
N ILE A 180 15.83 7.13 2.27
CA ILE A 180 14.65 6.84 1.47
C ILE A 180 13.39 7.20 2.25
N ILE A 181 12.56 8.09 1.70
CA ILE A 181 11.26 8.46 2.26
C ILE A 181 10.21 7.50 1.71
N ALA A 182 9.72 6.60 2.56
CA ALA A 182 8.69 5.59 2.23
C ALA A 182 7.54 5.61 3.25
N MET A 183 7.19 6.81 3.76
CA MET A 183 6.26 7.01 4.87
C MET A 183 4.78 7.08 4.43
N GLY A 184 4.43 6.57 3.24
CA GLY A 184 3.06 6.62 2.73
C GLY A 184 2.49 8.05 2.75
N PRO A 185 1.26 8.29 3.24
CA PRO A 185 0.68 9.63 3.30
C PRO A 185 1.46 10.59 4.24
N TRP A 186 2.17 10.05 5.24
CA TRP A 186 3.03 10.85 6.13
C TRP A 186 4.29 11.37 5.44
N SER A 187 4.55 10.99 4.19
CA SER A 187 5.61 11.63 3.36
C SER A 187 5.37 13.13 3.18
N ILE A 188 4.14 13.63 3.39
CA ILE A 188 3.83 15.06 3.45
C ILE A 188 4.64 15.78 4.53
N LEU A 189 4.96 15.11 5.65
CA LEU A 189 5.76 15.71 6.72
C LEU A 189 7.20 15.97 6.28
N ALA A 190 7.72 15.18 5.36
CA ALA A 190 9.06 15.34 4.83
C ALA A 190 9.20 16.58 3.90
N THR A 191 8.11 17.18 3.45
CA THR A 191 8.14 18.44 2.68
C THR A 191 8.68 19.63 3.49
N ARG A 192 8.77 19.49 4.82
CA ARG A 192 9.35 20.51 5.71
C ARG A 192 10.88 20.57 5.62
N TRP A 193 11.53 19.52 5.17
CA TRP A 193 12.98 19.37 5.14
C TRP A 193 13.55 18.80 3.84
N LEU A 194 12.69 18.40 2.90
CA LEU A 194 13.04 17.98 1.54
C LEU A 194 12.13 18.65 0.51
N PRO A 195 12.65 18.98 -0.68
CA PRO A 195 11.87 19.54 -1.78
C PRO A 195 11.02 18.43 -2.44
N LEU A 196 10.03 17.94 -1.73
CA LEU A 196 9.10 16.93 -2.21
C LEU A 196 7.75 17.54 -2.61
N PRO A 197 7.10 17.00 -3.65
CA PRO A 197 5.71 17.30 -3.94
C PRO A 197 4.79 16.85 -2.79
N ALA A 198 3.62 17.49 -2.68
CA ALA A 198 2.64 17.11 -1.69
C ALA A 198 2.08 15.71 -1.95
N VAL A 199 1.92 14.96 -0.86
CA VAL A 199 1.22 13.68 -0.82
C VAL A 199 0.01 13.85 0.09
N PHE A 200 -1.16 13.44 -0.39
CA PHE A 200 -2.42 13.60 0.32
C PHE A 200 -2.88 12.26 0.92
N GLY A 201 -3.66 12.33 1.98
CA GLY A 201 -4.34 11.18 2.55
C GLY A 201 -5.76 11.05 2.00
N TYR A 202 -6.09 9.90 1.38
CA TYR A 202 -7.45 9.54 1.02
C TYR A 202 -7.92 8.44 1.95
N LYS A 203 -8.86 8.78 2.85
CA LYS A 203 -9.32 7.88 3.90
C LYS A 203 -10.20 6.78 3.31
N GLY A 204 -9.97 5.56 3.73
CA GLY A 204 -10.81 4.41 3.40
C GLY A 204 -11.21 3.65 4.65
N HIS A 205 -12.46 3.15 4.66
CA HIS A 205 -13.03 2.34 5.72
C HIS A 205 -13.23 0.93 5.20
N SER A 206 -12.89 -0.06 6.01
CA SER A 206 -13.05 -1.46 5.64
C SER A 206 -13.43 -2.34 6.83
N LEU A 207 -14.03 -3.48 6.50
CA LEU A 207 -14.32 -4.57 7.42
C LEU A 207 -13.47 -5.78 7.03
N VAL A 208 -13.10 -6.56 8.03
CA VAL A 208 -12.55 -7.91 7.85
C VAL A 208 -13.53 -8.85 8.55
N LEU A 209 -14.10 -9.79 7.79
CA LEU A 209 -15.10 -10.74 8.27
C LEU A 209 -14.53 -12.17 8.22
N GLU A 210 -14.83 -13.00 9.23
CA GLU A 210 -14.42 -14.41 9.30
C GLU A 210 -15.42 -15.25 8.53
N THR A 211 -15.23 -15.40 7.23
CA THR A 211 -16.18 -16.08 6.34
C THR A 211 -15.86 -17.56 6.13
N GLY A 212 -14.66 -18.01 6.48
CA GLY A 212 -14.21 -19.36 6.23
C GLY A 212 -14.33 -19.73 4.74
N GLU A 213 -14.93 -20.88 4.47
CA GLU A 213 -15.18 -21.39 3.11
C GLU A 213 -16.55 -20.99 2.54
N ALA A 214 -17.35 -20.19 3.28
CA ALA A 214 -18.67 -19.77 2.82
C ALA A 214 -18.64 -18.85 1.58
N ILE A 215 -17.49 -18.22 1.32
CA ILE A 215 -17.28 -17.40 0.13
C ILE A 215 -16.15 -18.03 -0.71
N PRO A 216 -16.42 -18.39 -1.97
CA PRO A 216 -15.41 -18.97 -2.85
C PRO A 216 -14.31 -17.98 -3.23
N ALA A 217 -13.25 -18.46 -3.92
CA ALA A 217 -12.15 -17.62 -4.42
C ALA A 217 -12.60 -16.72 -5.59
N GLU A 218 -13.49 -15.80 -5.33
CA GLU A 218 -14.10 -14.88 -6.30
C GLU A 218 -14.12 -13.47 -5.73
N ALA A 219 -13.29 -12.57 -6.26
CA ALA A 219 -13.34 -11.16 -5.91
C ALA A 219 -14.48 -10.44 -6.63
N LEU A 220 -15.10 -9.47 -5.97
CA LEU A 220 -16.16 -8.65 -6.56
C LEU A 220 -15.83 -7.17 -6.50
N PHE A 221 -16.20 -6.48 -7.56
CA PHE A 221 -16.30 -5.03 -7.66
C PHE A 221 -17.74 -4.71 -8.07
N LEU A 222 -18.48 -4.02 -7.21
CA LEU A 222 -19.89 -3.76 -7.44
C LEU A 222 -20.15 -2.26 -7.54
N GLU A 223 -21.24 -1.91 -8.22
CA GLU A 223 -21.96 -0.66 -8.02
C GLU A 223 -23.16 -0.96 -7.13
N TYR A 224 -23.20 -0.39 -5.93
CA TYR A 224 -24.24 -0.62 -4.94
C TYR A 224 -25.07 0.65 -4.78
N GLN A 225 -26.34 0.58 -5.15
CA GLN A 225 -27.29 1.67 -4.97
C GLN A 225 -28.00 1.55 -3.63
N GLU A 226 -27.80 2.53 -2.76
CA GLU A 226 -28.54 2.65 -1.50
C GLU A 226 -29.98 3.15 -1.71
N ALA A 227 -30.84 2.93 -0.73
CA ALA A 227 -32.20 3.46 -0.73
C ALA A 227 -32.27 4.99 -0.81
N SER A 228 -31.20 5.68 -0.37
CA SER A 228 -31.01 7.13 -0.52
C SER A 228 -30.79 7.58 -1.96
N GLY A 229 -30.50 6.65 -2.88
CA GLY A 229 -30.05 6.90 -4.25
C GLY A 229 -28.54 7.11 -4.38
N GLU A 230 -27.77 7.15 -3.28
CA GLU A 230 -26.30 7.20 -3.35
C GLU A 230 -25.74 5.91 -3.93
N ILE A 231 -24.71 6.04 -4.77
CA ILE A 231 -24.01 4.89 -5.36
C ILE A 231 -22.66 4.71 -4.65
N LEU A 232 -22.47 3.55 -4.04
CA LEU A 232 -21.20 3.09 -3.49
C LEU A 232 -20.53 2.10 -4.45
N THR A 233 -19.21 1.94 -4.31
CA THR A 233 -18.43 0.99 -5.11
C THR A 233 -17.75 -0.04 -4.21
N PRO A 234 -18.51 -1.01 -3.66
CA PRO A 234 -17.91 -2.01 -2.78
C PRO A 234 -16.95 -2.95 -3.52
N GLU A 235 -15.87 -3.23 -2.83
CA GLU A 235 -14.88 -4.22 -3.19
C GLU A 235 -14.92 -5.34 -2.15
N LEU A 236 -15.04 -6.60 -2.58
CA LEU A 236 -15.11 -7.78 -1.73
C LEU A 236 -13.98 -8.74 -2.11
N PHE A 237 -13.07 -9.00 -1.17
CA PHE A 237 -11.88 -9.80 -1.41
C PHE A 237 -11.78 -10.96 -0.42
N PRO A 238 -12.23 -12.17 -0.81
CA PRO A 238 -12.12 -13.39 0.00
C PRO A 238 -10.66 -13.89 -0.02
N ARG A 239 -10.00 -13.82 1.12
CA ARG A 239 -8.60 -14.21 1.30
C ARG A 239 -8.46 -15.70 1.58
N ALA A 240 -7.27 -16.25 1.34
CA ALA A 240 -6.99 -17.65 1.59
C ALA A 240 -6.76 -17.98 3.08
N ASP A 241 -6.70 -16.97 3.95
CA ASP A 241 -6.67 -17.13 5.41
C ASP A 241 -8.06 -17.36 6.03
N GLY A 242 -9.11 -17.43 5.21
CA GLY A 242 -10.49 -17.60 5.67
C GLY A 242 -11.21 -16.29 6.00
N THR A 243 -10.58 -15.15 5.75
CA THR A 243 -11.22 -13.84 5.92
C THR A 243 -11.71 -13.25 4.60
N THR A 244 -12.75 -12.40 4.67
CA THR A 244 -13.14 -11.54 3.55
C THR A 244 -12.99 -10.08 3.96
N TRP A 245 -12.22 -9.35 3.16
CA TRP A 245 -12.08 -7.90 3.30
C TRP A 245 -13.10 -7.19 2.43
N VAL A 246 -13.75 -6.17 2.99
CA VAL A 246 -14.78 -5.38 2.30
C VAL A 246 -14.52 -3.90 2.53
N CYS A 247 -14.56 -3.09 1.47
CA CYS A 247 -14.61 -1.62 1.55
C CYS A 247 -15.59 -1.05 0.53
N ALA A 248 -16.06 0.18 0.79
CA ALA A 248 -16.85 0.98 -0.14
C ALA A 248 -16.76 2.48 0.17
N ILE A 249 -16.53 2.85 1.42
CA ILE A 249 -16.65 4.23 1.89
C ILE A 249 -15.28 4.86 1.99
N SER A 250 -15.13 6.00 1.31
CA SER A 250 -13.89 6.77 1.30
C SER A 250 -14.19 8.26 1.43
N SER A 251 -13.27 9.00 2.05
CA SER A 251 -13.40 10.45 2.23
C SER A 251 -12.05 11.16 2.11
N VAL A 252 -12.08 12.45 1.87
CA VAL A 252 -10.90 13.33 1.97
C VAL A 252 -10.82 13.85 3.40
N GLY A 253 -9.64 13.77 3.99
CA GLY A 253 -9.43 14.29 5.35
C GLY A 253 -7.97 14.65 5.60
N PRO A 254 -7.70 15.39 6.69
CA PRO A 254 -6.33 15.72 7.05
C PRO A 254 -5.53 14.46 7.40
N VAL A 255 -4.23 14.46 7.09
CA VAL A 255 -3.29 13.45 7.57
C VAL A 255 -2.86 13.87 8.98
N PRO A 256 -3.24 13.12 10.04
CA PRO A 256 -2.78 13.43 11.40
C PRO A 256 -1.27 13.21 11.49
N ILE A 257 -0.62 13.83 12.47
CA ILE A 257 0.82 13.65 12.67
C ILE A 257 1.14 12.21 13.06
N ASP A 258 0.32 11.61 13.92
CA ASP A 258 0.45 10.22 14.33
C ASP A 258 -0.52 9.32 13.55
N PRO A 259 -0.04 8.24 12.92
CA PRO A 259 -0.89 7.22 12.29
C PRO A 259 -1.95 6.61 13.21
N ALA A 260 -1.71 6.57 14.50
CA ALA A 260 -2.66 6.04 15.49
C ALA A 260 -3.92 6.91 15.62
N ASP A 261 -3.83 8.22 15.28
CA ASP A 261 -4.93 9.16 15.34
C ASP A 261 -5.87 9.12 14.13
N VAL A 262 -5.67 8.19 13.20
CA VAL A 262 -6.57 8.02 12.05
C VAL A 262 -7.89 7.41 12.53
N ALA A 263 -8.86 8.28 12.80
CA ALA A 263 -10.19 7.89 13.24
C ALA A 263 -11.15 7.62 12.06
N PRO A 264 -12.13 6.72 12.23
CA PRO A 264 -13.19 6.51 11.26
C PRO A 264 -14.13 7.72 11.15
N ASP A 265 -14.75 7.88 9.99
CA ASP A 265 -15.84 8.81 9.83
C ASP A 265 -17.08 8.25 10.54
N LYS A 266 -17.90 9.16 11.10
CA LYS A 266 -19.09 8.79 11.87
C LYS A 266 -20.04 7.96 11.02
N GLY A 267 -20.43 6.78 11.53
CA GLY A 267 -21.38 5.88 10.87
C GLY A 267 -20.83 5.09 9.68
N ALA A 268 -19.54 5.24 9.31
CA ALA A 268 -18.99 4.58 8.12
C ALA A 268 -18.94 3.07 8.25
N HIS A 269 -18.55 2.54 9.40
CA HIS A 269 -18.50 1.08 9.60
C HIS A 269 -19.89 0.48 9.70
N GLU A 270 -20.82 1.14 10.38
CA GLU A 270 -22.24 0.70 10.49
C GLU A 270 -22.89 0.63 9.09
N ARG A 271 -22.60 1.60 8.23
CA ARG A 271 -23.08 1.63 6.85
C ARG A 271 -22.47 0.49 6.02
N LEU A 272 -21.15 0.21 6.18
CA LEU A 272 -20.51 -0.94 5.56
C LEU A 272 -21.13 -2.28 6.03
N GLU A 273 -21.43 -2.42 7.32
CA GLU A 273 -22.09 -3.61 7.88
C GLU A 273 -23.50 -3.81 7.30
N ALA A 274 -24.26 -2.73 7.17
CA ALA A 274 -25.59 -2.77 6.55
C ALA A 274 -25.48 -3.22 5.08
N MET A 275 -24.55 -2.66 4.34
CA MET A 275 -24.28 -3.03 2.95
C MET A 275 -23.87 -4.51 2.82
N CYS A 276 -22.97 -5.01 3.69
CA CYS A 276 -22.57 -6.41 3.68
C CYS A 276 -23.78 -7.35 3.87
N ARG A 277 -24.72 -7.03 4.78
CA ARG A 277 -25.93 -7.80 5.01
C ARG A 277 -26.85 -7.84 3.77
N ASN A 278 -26.88 -6.77 3.00
CA ASN A 278 -27.65 -6.70 1.76
C ASN A 278 -27.01 -7.48 0.60
N ILE A 279 -25.67 -7.46 0.53
CA ILE A 279 -24.95 -8.09 -0.59
C ILE A 279 -24.88 -9.62 -0.43
N SER A 280 -24.72 -10.13 0.79
CA SER A 280 -24.42 -11.55 0.98
C SER A 280 -24.91 -12.10 2.32
N PRO A 281 -25.70 -13.20 2.31
CA PRO A 281 -26.04 -13.93 3.52
C PRO A 281 -24.78 -14.46 4.26
N ALA A 282 -23.75 -14.85 3.53
CA ALA A 282 -22.49 -15.32 4.12
C ALA A 282 -21.76 -14.20 4.87
N LEU A 283 -21.74 -12.98 4.33
CA LEU A 283 -21.19 -11.82 5.03
C LEU A 283 -22.06 -11.41 6.24
N ALA A 284 -23.39 -11.51 6.09
CA ALA A 284 -24.33 -11.20 7.17
C ALA A 284 -24.16 -12.10 8.40
N ALA A 285 -23.79 -13.36 8.18
CA ALA A 285 -23.60 -14.36 9.23
C ALA A 285 -22.18 -14.36 9.82
N ALA A 286 -21.21 -13.79 9.12
CA ALA A 286 -19.80 -13.87 9.50
C ALA A 286 -19.46 -12.91 10.67
N PRO A 287 -18.70 -13.34 11.68
CA PRO A 287 -18.16 -12.46 12.70
C PRO A 287 -17.24 -11.39 12.08
N ILE A 288 -17.29 -10.18 12.64
CA ILE A 288 -16.40 -9.09 12.23
C ILE A 288 -15.11 -9.20 13.04
N ALA A 289 -14.02 -9.63 12.39
CA ALA A 289 -12.69 -9.71 12.98
C ALA A 289 -12.07 -8.30 13.18
N ALA A 290 -12.32 -7.36 12.27
CA ALA A 290 -11.80 -6.01 12.40
C ALA A 290 -12.63 -4.96 11.66
N ARG A 291 -12.73 -3.77 12.29
CA ARG A 291 -13.14 -2.51 11.67
C ARG A 291 -11.90 -1.67 11.45
N GLN A 292 -11.61 -1.32 10.21
CA GLN A 292 -10.34 -0.69 9.85
C GLN A 292 -10.57 0.66 9.17
N THR A 293 -9.67 1.61 9.48
CA THR A 293 -9.59 2.90 8.80
C THR A 293 -8.14 3.18 8.49
N CYS A 294 -7.85 3.62 7.27
CA CYS A 294 -6.51 3.98 6.86
C CYS A 294 -6.52 5.12 5.84
N LEU A 295 -5.35 5.72 5.61
CA LEU A 295 -5.14 6.74 4.59
C LEU A 295 -4.32 6.17 3.43
N ARG A 296 -4.88 6.20 2.21
CA ARG A 296 -4.13 5.90 0.98
C ARG A 296 -3.28 7.10 0.61
N PRO A 297 -2.01 6.93 0.25
CA PRO A 297 -1.14 8.03 -0.20
C PRO A 297 -1.46 8.40 -1.65
N VAL A 298 -1.91 9.62 -1.90
CA VAL A 298 -2.29 10.10 -3.24
C VAL A 298 -1.47 11.32 -3.61
N THR A 299 -1.02 11.39 -4.85
CA THR A 299 -0.35 12.53 -5.46
C THR A 299 -1.31 13.32 -6.35
N ALA A 300 -0.93 14.51 -6.75
CA ALA A 300 -1.80 15.39 -7.56
C ALA A 300 -2.15 14.80 -8.95
N ASP A 301 -1.28 13.98 -9.53
CA ASP A 301 -1.47 13.34 -10.84
C ASP A 301 -1.84 11.86 -10.74
N GLY A 302 -2.02 11.33 -9.52
CA GLY A 302 -2.37 9.92 -9.26
C GLY A 302 -1.23 8.92 -9.47
N LEU A 303 -0.03 9.35 -9.88
CA LEU A 303 1.14 8.49 -10.07
C LEU A 303 2.06 8.52 -8.83
N PRO A 304 2.72 7.41 -8.46
CA PRO A 304 3.63 7.41 -7.32
C PRO A 304 4.87 8.29 -7.57
N LEU A 305 5.47 8.75 -6.49
CA LEU A 305 6.79 9.39 -6.49
C LEU A 305 7.83 8.30 -6.23
N ILE A 306 8.68 8.00 -7.20
CA ILE A 306 9.74 6.98 -7.07
C ILE A 306 11.02 7.53 -7.71
N GLY A 307 12.09 7.69 -6.91
CA GLY A 307 13.36 8.14 -7.45
C GLY A 307 14.16 9.06 -6.53
N ARG A 308 15.13 9.78 -7.12
CA ARG A 308 16.00 10.73 -6.42
C ARG A 308 15.25 12.00 -6.08
N VAL A 309 15.46 12.54 -4.88
CA VAL A 309 14.94 13.85 -4.51
C VAL A 309 15.78 14.93 -5.20
N PRO A 310 15.17 15.83 -5.97
CA PRO A 310 15.92 16.88 -6.67
C PRO A 310 16.74 17.77 -5.70
N GLY A 311 17.99 18.05 -6.07
CA GLY A 311 18.85 18.96 -5.31
C GLY A 311 19.35 18.45 -3.95
N VAL A 312 19.14 17.17 -3.62
CA VAL A 312 19.67 16.58 -2.37
C VAL A 312 20.29 15.23 -2.67
N ASP A 313 21.60 15.21 -2.83
CA ASP A 313 22.34 13.98 -3.06
C ASP A 313 22.15 13.00 -1.89
N GLY A 314 21.96 11.71 -2.22
CA GLY A 314 21.73 10.67 -1.24
C GLY A 314 20.29 10.60 -0.70
N ALA A 315 19.40 11.54 -1.10
CA ALA A 315 17.98 11.46 -0.72
C ALA A 315 17.13 10.85 -1.85
N TYR A 316 16.20 9.98 -1.46
CA TYR A 316 15.27 9.28 -2.36
C TYR A 316 13.85 9.29 -1.78
N VAL A 317 12.87 9.04 -2.63
CA VAL A 317 11.46 8.89 -2.21
C VAL A 317 10.83 7.71 -2.95
N ALA A 318 9.94 7.00 -2.26
CA ALA A 318 9.07 5.97 -2.82
C ALA A 318 7.72 5.99 -2.06
N THR A 319 6.72 6.68 -2.62
CA THR A 319 5.42 6.92 -1.97
C THR A 319 4.34 7.28 -2.98
N GLY A 320 3.11 7.48 -2.54
CA GLY A 320 2.03 7.97 -3.40
C GLY A 320 1.39 6.92 -4.30
N HIS A 321 1.49 5.64 -3.97
CA HIS A 321 1.02 4.52 -4.80
C HIS A 321 -0.52 4.35 -4.81
N SER A 322 -1.28 5.16 -4.09
CA SER A 322 -2.74 5.14 -4.02
C SER A 322 -3.28 3.73 -3.69
N VAL A 323 -4.25 3.23 -4.43
CA VAL A 323 -4.84 1.88 -4.28
C VAL A 323 -3.90 0.76 -4.73
N TRP A 324 -2.89 1.09 -5.54
CA TRP A 324 -1.96 0.13 -6.13
C TRP A 324 -0.72 -0.16 -5.29
N GLY A 325 -0.66 0.35 -4.04
CA GLY A 325 0.53 0.23 -3.20
C GLY A 325 0.92 -1.21 -2.89
N MET A 326 -0.04 -2.08 -2.60
CA MET A 326 0.24 -3.50 -2.34
C MET A 326 0.73 -4.21 -3.61
N LEU A 327 0.01 -4.04 -4.73
CA LEU A 327 0.44 -4.58 -6.02
C LEU A 327 1.88 -4.13 -6.36
N ASN A 328 2.16 -2.83 -6.30
CA ASN A 328 3.40 -2.27 -6.84
C ASN A 328 4.61 -2.34 -5.88
N ALA A 329 4.43 -2.82 -4.64
CA ALA A 329 5.51 -2.82 -3.64
C ALA A 329 6.74 -3.63 -4.08
N PRO A 330 6.64 -4.88 -4.57
CA PRO A 330 7.82 -5.64 -4.97
C PRO A 330 8.64 -4.98 -6.10
N ALA A 331 8.00 -4.55 -7.19
CA ALA A 331 8.72 -3.94 -8.30
C ALA A 331 9.26 -2.55 -7.95
N THR A 332 8.59 -1.79 -7.08
CA THR A 332 9.15 -0.55 -6.52
C THR A 332 10.41 -0.84 -5.70
N GLY A 333 10.37 -1.90 -4.89
CA GLY A 333 11.53 -2.34 -4.10
C GLY A 333 12.71 -2.74 -4.98
N GLU A 334 12.47 -3.56 -6.00
CA GLU A 334 13.49 -3.98 -6.97
C GLU A 334 14.09 -2.77 -7.72
N ALA A 335 13.25 -1.93 -8.29
CA ALA A 335 13.70 -0.76 -9.07
C ALA A 335 14.46 0.27 -8.20
N MET A 336 14.04 0.47 -6.95
CA MET A 336 14.76 1.34 -6.02
C MET A 336 16.11 0.75 -5.60
N ALA A 337 16.20 -0.56 -5.38
CA ALA A 337 17.46 -1.22 -5.09
C ALA A 337 18.44 -1.08 -6.26
N GLU A 338 17.98 -1.27 -7.50
CA GLU A 338 18.77 -1.04 -8.71
C GLU A 338 19.21 0.41 -8.86
N LEU A 339 18.30 1.36 -8.69
CA LEU A 339 18.60 2.80 -8.77
C LEU A 339 19.66 3.21 -7.74
N ILE A 340 19.55 2.70 -6.51
CA ILE A 340 20.48 3.04 -5.43
C ILE A 340 21.84 2.39 -5.63
N LEU A 341 21.90 1.11 -5.98
CA LEU A 341 23.16 0.35 -6.06
C LEU A 341 23.87 0.52 -7.42
N ASP A 342 23.11 0.54 -8.52
CA ASP A 342 23.64 0.59 -9.90
C ASP A 342 23.53 1.96 -10.56
N GLY A 343 22.82 2.91 -9.89
CA GLY A 343 22.60 4.26 -10.42
C GLY A 343 21.40 4.38 -11.36
N ARG A 344 20.79 3.27 -11.79
CA ARG A 344 19.61 3.21 -12.67
C ARG A 344 18.76 1.98 -12.40
N ALA A 345 17.45 2.08 -12.56
CA ALA A 345 16.56 0.93 -12.64
C ALA A 345 16.68 0.25 -14.01
N ARG A 346 16.51 -1.08 -14.05
CA ARG A 346 16.70 -1.89 -15.26
C ARG A 346 15.39 -2.55 -15.72
N HIS A 347 14.56 -2.97 -14.78
CA HIS A 347 13.33 -3.71 -15.05
C HIS A 347 12.10 -2.82 -15.21
N VAL A 348 12.16 -1.58 -14.71
CA VAL A 348 11.07 -0.61 -14.78
C VAL A 348 11.63 0.77 -15.13
N ASP A 349 11.02 1.46 -16.08
CA ASP A 349 11.30 2.87 -16.32
C ASP A 349 10.70 3.72 -15.19
N LEU A 350 11.56 4.39 -14.41
CA LEU A 350 11.15 5.27 -13.33
C LEU A 350 10.92 6.72 -13.76
N THR A 351 11.16 7.06 -15.02
CA THR A 351 11.02 8.44 -15.55
C THR A 351 9.61 9.02 -15.29
N PRO A 352 8.51 8.26 -15.52
CA PRO A 352 7.16 8.77 -15.24
C PRO A 352 6.89 9.04 -13.75
N PHE A 353 7.70 8.47 -12.86
CA PHE A 353 7.52 8.55 -11.40
C PHE A 353 8.50 9.51 -10.73
N ALA A 354 9.36 10.16 -11.51
CA ALA A 354 10.37 11.08 -10.99
C ALA A 354 9.73 12.19 -10.12
N PRO A 355 10.22 12.44 -8.87
CA PRO A 355 9.63 13.44 -7.99
C PRO A 355 9.60 14.86 -8.59
N GLY A 356 10.60 15.20 -9.40
CA GLY A 356 10.72 16.51 -10.05
C GLY A 356 9.65 16.81 -11.12
N ARG A 357 8.80 15.86 -11.50
CA ARG A 357 7.70 16.08 -12.45
C ARG A 357 6.58 16.95 -11.89
N LEU A 358 6.39 16.93 -10.56
CA LEU A 358 5.40 17.74 -9.86
C LEU A 358 6.07 18.95 -9.20
N ARG A 359 5.31 20.04 -9.07
CA ARG A 359 5.80 21.25 -8.38
C ARG A 359 5.98 20.97 -6.88
N THR A 360 7.11 21.40 -6.36
CA THR A 360 7.34 21.45 -4.91
C THR A 360 6.73 22.73 -4.34
N ARG A 361 6.29 22.71 -3.07
CA ARG A 361 5.89 23.96 -2.39
C ARG A 361 7.12 24.87 -2.25
N PRO A 362 7.02 26.17 -2.60
CA PRO A 362 8.05 27.11 -2.22
C PRO A 362 8.10 27.23 -0.70
N GLY A 363 9.25 27.00 -0.07
CA GLY A 363 9.43 27.22 1.36
C GLY A 363 10.27 26.20 2.13
N ALA A 364 10.79 25.15 1.49
CA ALA A 364 11.65 24.15 2.17
C ALA A 364 13.15 24.52 2.19
N THR A 365 13.50 25.80 2.16
CA THR A 365 14.84 26.31 2.39
C THR A 365 14.85 27.14 3.68
N GLY A 366 14.68 26.46 4.81
CA GLY A 366 14.81 27.06 6.14
C GLY A 366 15.88 26.30 6.91
N ASP A 367 16.99 26.98 7.15
CA ASP A 367 17.99 26.55 8.11
C ASP A 367 17.32 26.34 9.47
N CYS A 368 17.52 25.14 10.05
CA CYS A 368 17.48 24.87 11.49
C CYS A 368 18.67 24.03 11.86
#